data_22cc62373345b289c802d2cb3aa5570f
#
_entry.id   22cc62373345b289c802d2cb3aa5570f
#
_cell.length_a   1.000
_cell.length_b   1.000
_cell.length_c   1.000
_cell.angle_alpha   90.00
_cell.angle_beta   90.00
_cell.angle_gamma   90.00
#
_symmetry.space_group_name_H-M   'P 1'
#
loop_
_entity.id
_entity.type
_entity.pdbx_description
1 polymer ?
#
loop_
_entity_poly.entity_id
_entity_poly.type
_entity_poly.pdbx_seq_one_letter_code
_entity_poly.pdbx_strand_id
1 'polypeptide(L)' 'MELTDDCPSLNERFNHNDVYSCNVRDGYWIFYEHPNYRGRQYLMNPGEYRRFNEWGSTTSRVGSIRRIAV' A
#
# COMPACT_ATOMS: atom_id res chain seq x y z
N MET A 1 0.96 -0.67 -9.51
CA MET A 1 2.10 -0.80 -8.58
C MET A 1 2.30 -2.26 -8.20
N GLU A 2 3.51 -2.66 -8.07
CA GLU A 2 3.86 -4.03 -7.71
C GLU A 2 4.64 -4.02 -6.39
N LEU A 3 4.22 -4.86 -5.43
CA LEU A 3 4.79 -4.87 -4.10
C LEU A 3 5.86 -5.96 -3.99
N THR A 4 7.09 -5.56 -3.66
CA THR A 4 8.23 -6.49 -3.52
C THR A 4 8.83 -6.45 -2.12
N ASP A 5 8.90 -5.28 -1.50
CA ASP A 5 9.53 -5.08 -0.20
C ASP A 5 8.80 -4.01 0.60
N ASP A 6 9.08 -3.97 1.90
CA ASP A 6 8.62 -2.88 2.75
C ASP A 6 9.10 -1.54 2.20
N CYS A 7 8.25 -0.54 2.30
CA CYS A 7 8.58 0.81 1.86
C CYS A 7 8.14 1.81 2.93
N PRO A 8 9.09 2.38 3.69
CA PRO A 8 8.73 3.33 4.77
C PRO A 8 8.26 4.68 4.24
N SER A 9 8.56 5.01 2.99
CA SER A 9 8.06 6.24 2.40
C SER A 9 7.93 6.10 0.89
N LEU A 10 6.70 6.10 0.40
CA LEU A 10 6.46 6.07 -1.04
C LEU A 10 6.90 7.37 -1.71
N ASN A 11 6.77 8.50 -1.01
CA ASN A 11 7.18 9.77 -1.56
C ASN A 11 8.69 9.81 -1.82
N GLU A 12 9.49 9.26 -0.94
CA GLU A 12 10.94 9.20 -1.14
C GLU A 12 11.34 8.24 -2.24
N ARG A 13 10.68 7.08 -2.29
CA ARG A 13 11.05 6.02 -3.25
C ARG A 13 10.49 6.27 -4.65
N PHE A 14 9.23 6.71 -4.75
CA PHE A 14 8.53 6.86 -6.02
C PHE A 14 8.22 8.30 -6.38
N ASN A 15 8.61 9.25 -5.54
CA ASN A 15 8.37 10.68 -5.72
C ASN A 15 6.88 11.06 -5.75
N HIS A 16 6.02 10.21 -5.21
CA HIS A 16 4.61 10.52 -4.98
C HIS A 16 4.05 9.52 -3.96
N ASN A 17 2.92 9.88 -3.37
CA ASN A 17 2.26 9.06 -2.36
C ASN A 17 0.80 8.75 -2.72
N ASP A 18 0.47 8.79 -4.00
CA ASP A 18 -0.84 8.42 -4.51
C ASP A 18 -0.76 7.07 -5.20
N VAL A 19 -1.62 6.14 -4.79
CA VAL A 19 -1.71 4.82 -5.40
C VAL A 19 -3.15 4.60 -5.83
N TYR A 20 -3.37 4.50 -7.11
CA TYR A 20 -4.72 4.33 -7.66
C TYR A 20 -5.07 2.87 -7.88
N SER A 21 -4.09 2.06 -8.16
CA SER A 21 -4.27 0.63 -8.38
C SER A 21 -3.04 -0.12 -7.89
N CYS A 22 -3.23 -1.39 -7.57
CA CYS A 22 -2.15 -2.24 -7.06
C CYS A 22 -2.41 -3.69 -7.41
N ASN A 23 -1.36 -4.41 -7.75
CA ASN A 23 -1.42 -5.84 -7.96
C ASN A 23 -0.55 -6.51 -6.90
N VAL A 24 -1.19 -7.24 -5.99
CA VAL A 24 -0.50 -8.00 -4.95
C VAL A 24 -0.33 -9.43 -5.44
N ARG A 25 0.88 -9.79 -5.80
CA ARG A 25 1.17 -11.12 -6.35
C ARG A 25 1.33 -12.18 -5.27
N ASP A 26 1.93 -11.80 -4.15
CA ASP A 26 2.32 -12.76 -3.13
C ASP A 26 2.30 -12.14 -1.75
N GLY A 27 1.86 -12.91 -0.77
CA GLY A 27 1.84 -12.51 0.62
C GLY A 27 0.72 -11.55 0.99
N TYR A 28 0.76 -11.13 2.24
CA TYR A 28 -0.18 -10.15 2.77
C TYR A 28 0.56 -8.88 3.10
N TRP A 29 -0.08 -7.74 2.84
CA TRP A 29 0.56 -6.44 2.97
C TRP A 29 -0.34 -5.49 3.72
N ILE A 30 0.24 -4.48 4.35
CA ILE A 30 -0.52 -3.38 4.97
C ILE A 30 -0.11 -2.09 4.28
N PHE A 31 -1.09 -1.34 3.80
CA PHE A 31 -0.92 0.02 3.34
C PHE A 31 -1.19 0.96 4.50
N TYR A 32 -0.33 1.93 4.69
CA TYR A 32 -0.48 2.97 5.71
C TYR A 32 -0.72 4.31 5.04
N GLU A 33 -1.59 5.10 5.64
CA GLU A 33 -1.92 6.42 5.11
C GLU A 33 -0.72 7.37 5.12
N HIS A 34 0.14 7.26 6.14
CA HIS A 34 1.28 8.14 6.33
C HIS A 34 2.61 7.39 6.24
N PRO A 35 3.73 8.12 6.02
CA PRO A 35 5.06 7.51 6.07
C PRO A 35 5.37 6.91 7.43
N ASN A 36 6.34 6.02 7.47
CA ASN A 36 6.82 5.36 8.67
C ASN A 36 5.76 4.52 9.37
N TYR A 37 4.85 3.92 8.58
CA TYR A 37 3.86 2.97 9.06
C TYR A 37 2.90 3.59 10.07
N ARG A 38 2.37 4.75 9.75
CA ARG A 38 1.45 5.50 10.60
C ARG A 38 0.14 5.81 9.88
N GLY A 39 -0.88 6.14 10.67
CA GLY A 39 -2.19 6.47 10.17
C GLY A 39 -3.07 5.24 9.94
N ARG A 40 -4.07 5.39 9.09
CA ARG A 40 -4.99 4.29 8.79
C ARG A 40 -4.26 3.16 8.10
N GLN A 41 -4.69 1.95 8.40
CA GLN A 41 -4.11 0.73 7.86
C GLN A 41 -5.14 0.00 7.03
N TYR A 42 -4.68 -0.54 5.91
CA TYR A 42 -5.52 -1.30 5.00
C TYR A 42 -4.84 -2.62 4.68
N LEU A 43 -5.52 -3.72 4.98
CA LEU A 43 -4.99 -5.05 4.70
C LEU A 43 -5.15 -5.38 3.22
N MET A 44 -4.06 -5.78 2.59
CA MET A 44 -4.01 -6.16 1.19
C MET A 44 -3.77 -7.66 1.06
N ASN A 45 -4.74 -8.36 0.51
CA ASN A 45 -4.63 -9.78 0.20
C ASN A 45 -4.03 -9.96 -1.20
N PRO A 46 -3.51 -11.15 -1.53
CA PRO A 46 -3.10 -11.41 -2.91
C PRO A 46 -4.26 -11.18 -3.87
N GLY A 47 -4.00 -10.49 -4.97
CA GLY A 47 -5.00 -10.19 -5.97
C GLY A 47 -4.78 -8.83 -6.62
N GLU A 48 -5.69 -8.49 -7.53
CA GLU A 48 -5.65 -7.24 -8.26
C GLU A 48 -6.64 -6.25 -7.65
N TYR A 49 -6.15 -5.05 -7.37
CA TYR A 49 -6.95 -3.93 -6.90
C TYR A 49 -6.90 -2.85 -7.98
N ARG A 50 -8.04 -2.61 -8.61
CA ARG A 50 -8.11 -1.65 -9.72
C ARG A 50 -8.28 -0.22 -9.23
N ARG A 51 -8.86 -0.04 -8.04
CA ARG A 51 -9.10 1.27 -7.44
C ARG A 51 -8.85 1.20 -5.95
N PHE A 52 -8.51 2.35 -5.37
CA PHE A 52 -8.22 2.42 -3.94
C PHE A 52 -9.42 2.06 -3.06
N ASN A 53 -10.65 2.24 -3.52
CA ASN A 53 -11.82 1.86 -2.74
C ASN A 53 -11.96 0.34 -2.58
N GLU A 54 -11.28 -0.45 -3.38
CA GLU A 54 -11.29 -1.90 -3.26
C GLU A 54 -10.50 -2.39 -2.06
N TRP A 55 -9.60 -1.59 -1.51
CA TRP A 55 -8.96 -1.93 -0.23
C TRP A 55 -9.53 -1.14 0.95
N GLY A 56 -10.66 -0.50 0.75
CA GLY A 56 -11.41 0.17 1.82
C GLY A 56 -11.04 1.62 2.04
N SER A 57 -10.21 2.19 1.19
CA SER A 57 -9.81 3.58 1.33
C SER A 57 -10.78 4.53 0.64
N THR A 58 -10.86 5.76 1.15
CA THR A 58 -11.60 6.84 0.51
C THR A 58 -10.69 7.78 -0.27
N THR A 59 -9.40 7.51 -0.30
CA THR A 59 -8.41 8.36 -0.92
C THR A 59 -7.30 7.50 -1.52
N SER A 60 -6.61 8.03 -2.51
CA SER A 60 -5.48 7.36 -3.15
C SER A 60 -4.19 7.43 -2.32
N ARG A 61 -4.19 8.14 -1.19
CA ARG A 61 -2.98 8.37 -0.42
C ARG A 61 -2.48 7.10 0.26
N VAL A 62 -1.24 6.76 -0.05
CA VAL A 62 -0.51 5.69 0.62
C VAL A 62 0.88 6.22 0.95
N GLY A 63 1.19 6.34 2.22
CA GLY A 63 2.47 6.88 2.67
C GLY A 63 3.55 5.83 2.84
N SER A 64 3.16 4.63 3.24
CA SER A 64 4.10 3.54 3.46
C SER A 64 3.43 2.20 3.27
N ILE A 65 4.24 1.16 3.06
CA ILE A 65 3.79 -0.20 2.80
C ILE A 65 4.64 -1.15 3.62
N ARG A 66 4.01 -2.13 4.24
CA ARG A 66 4.72 -3.13 5.00
C ARG A 66 4.20 -4.53 4.67
N ARG A 67 5.12 -5.46 4.48
CA ARG A 67 4.77 -6.86 4.30
C ARG A 67 4.54 -7.52 5.67
N ILE A 68 3.46 -8.30 5.76
CA ILE A 68 3.19 -9.10 6.95
C ILE A 68 3.97 -10.39 6.81
N ALA A 69 4.87 -10.64 7.76
CA ALA A 69 5.58 -11.91 7.84
C ALA A 69 4.63 -12.96 8.45
N VAL A 70 4.45 -14.03 7.75
CA VAL A 70 3.58 -15.13 8.18
C VAL A 70 4.45 -16.34 8.51
#